data_6a06111a517300ea46b548dc7d73c452
#
_entry.id   6a06111a517300ea46b548dc7d73c452
#
_cell.length_a   1.000
_cell.length_b   1.000
_cell.length_c   1.000
_cell.angle_alpha   90.00
_cell.angle_beta   90.00
_cell.angle_gamma   90.00
#
_symmetry.space_group_name_H-M   'P 1'
#
loop_
_entity.id
_entity.type
_entity.pdbx_description
1 polymer ?
#
loop_
_entity_poly.entity_id
_entity_poly.type
_entity_poly.pdbx_seq_one_letter_code
_entity_poly.pdbx_strand_id
1 'polypeptide(L)'
;MKKGGIYTGYVDSVDFPNKGNVIVEIEEDGQLIKEKAVVKNSIPGQTVTFMVNKKKHGKCEGRLLEVVRQSDTETNERCEHFGKCGGCVYQTVSYDEQLKMKETTVKKILDPVIKTDYDWEGIIGSPVSSEYRNKMEYSFGDEIKDGPIALGLHKRNSMYDIVTVTECKIVDNDYRKILKCVYDYALEKKLTYYHKMKHEGYLRHLLVRKAVKTGQILVDIVTTTVNDIPMDELADRLKALSLDGEIVGFLHTYNAVSYTHLRAHETDQYL
;
A
#
# COMPACT_ATOMS: atom_id res chain seq x y z
N MET A 1 -22.67 -19.48 -7.44
CA MET A 1 -22.02 -18.35 -8.20
C MET A 1 -21.21 -18.86 -9.40
N LYS A 2 -21.17 -18.11 -10.52
CA LYS A 2 -20.45 -18.48 -11.77
C LYS A 2 -19.23 -17.58 -11.96
N LYS A 3 -18.13 -18.10 -12.57
CA LYS A 3 -16.95 -17.29 -12.94
C LYS A 3 -17.37 -16.20 -13.96
N GLY A 4 -16.90 -14.97 -13.74
CA GLY A 4 -17.29 -13.79 -14.53
C GLY A 4 -18.60 -13.13 -14.08
N GLY A 5 -19.39 -13.79 -13.22
CA GLY A 5 -20.63 -13.24 -12.67
C GLY A 5 -20.37 -12.15 -11.65
N ILE A 6 -21.26 -11.16 -11.58
CA ILE A 6 -21.24 -10.05 -10.61
C ILE A 6 -22.29 -10.37 -9.55
N TYR A 7 -21.90 -10.23 -8.29
CA TYR A 7 -22.74 -10.53 -7.14
C TYR A 7 -22.57 -9.46 -6.08
N THR A 8 -23.63 -9.26 -5.29
CA THR A 8 -23.61 -8.39 -4.11
C THR A 8 -23.79 -9.25 -2.87
N GLY A 9 -23.01 -8.98 -1.83
CA GLY A 9 -23.07 -9.74 -0.59
C GLY A 9 -22.53 -8.98 0.60
N TYR A 10 -22.79 -9.51 1.78
CA TYR A 10 -22.37 -8.96 3.07
C TYR A 10 -21.01 -9.54 3.49
N VAL A 11 -20.10 -8.69 3.95
CA VAL A 11 -18.80 -9.08 4.47
C VAL A 11 -18.95 -9.48 5.93
N ASP A 12 -18.95 -10.79 6.20
CA ASP A 12 -19.11 -11.38 7.54
C ASP A 12 -17.84 -11.20 8.39
N SER A 13 -16.70 -11.51 7.82
CA SER A 13 -15.41 -11.50 8.54
C SER A 13 -14.25 -11.28 7.57
N VAL A 14 -13.05 -11.04 8.12
CA VAL A 14 -11.81 -10.93 7.34
C VAL A 14 -10.77 -11.91 7.87
N ASP A 15 -10.15 -12.67 6.98
CA ASP A 15 -9.00 -13.52 7.27
C ASP A 15 -7.69 -12.83 6.83
N PHE A 16 -6.58 -13.23 7.46
CA PHE A 16 -5.24 -12.76 7.08
C PHE A 16 -4.89 -13.15 5.62
N PRO A 17 -4.24 -12.31 4.86
CA PRO A 17 -3.78 -10.94 5.15
C PRO A 17 -4.75 -9.85 4.69
N ASN A 18 -5.98 -10.04 4.49
CA ASN A 18 -7.02 -9.10 4.01
C ASN A 18 -7.97 -9.78 3.02
N LYS A 19 -8.51 -10.90 3.44
CA LYS A 19 -9.44 -11.72 2.67
C LYS A 19 -10.81 -11.62 3.33
N GLY A 20 -11.68 -10.75 2.81
CA GLY A 20 -13.06 -10.67 3.31
C GLY A 20 -13.87 -11.89 2.91
N ASN A 21 -14.52 -12.49 3.88
CA ASN A 21 -15.47 -13.59 3.69
C ASN A 21 -16.86 -12.99 3.42
N VAL A 22 -17.28 -13.02 2.17
CA VAL A 22 -18.56 -12.44 1.73
C VAL A 22 -19.60 -13.52 1.63
N ILE A 23 -20.76 -13.28 2.25
CA ILE A 23 -21.95 -14.14 2.16
C ILE A 23 -22.86 -13.53 1.10
N VAL A 24 -23.22 -14.33 0.11
CA VAL A 24 -24.13 -13.98 -0.97
C VAL A 24 -25.37 -14.85 -0.89
N GLU A 25 -26.54 -14.25 -0.93
CA GLU A 25 -27.81 -14.97 -1.05
C GLU A 25 -28.17 -15.05 -2.56
N ILE A 26 -28.29 -16.24 -3.07
CA ILE A 26 -28.67 -16.52 -4.46
C ILE A 26 -29.90 -17.39 -4.50
N GLU A 27 -30.75 -17.17 -5.46
CA GLU A 27 -31.89 -18.03 -5.73
C GLU A 27 -31.48 -19.15 -6.70
N GLU A 28 -31.66 -20.40 -6.28
CA GLU A 28 -31.42 -21.59 -7.09
C GLU A 28 -32.60 -22.54 -6.92
N ASP A 29 -33.25 -22.91 -8.02
CA ASP A 29 -34.45 -23.78 -8.04
C ASP A 29 -35.59 -23.32 -7.11
N GLY A 30 -35.79 -21.99 -6.99
CA GLY A 30 -36.81 -21.39 -6.14
C GLY A 30 -36.48 -21.39 -4.64
N GLN A 31 -35.25 -21.72 -4.26
CA GLN A 31 -34.76 -21.66 -2.89
C GLN A 31 -33.63 -20.66 -2.74
N LEU A 32 -33.64 -19.87 -1.66
CA LEU A 32 -32.53 -18.99 -1.27
C LEU A 32 -31.42 -19.80 -0.63
N ILE A 33 -30.29 -19.88 -1.28
CA ILE A 33 -29.09 -20.51 -0.75
C ILE A 33 -28.01 -19.48 -0.45
N LYS A 34 -27.21 -19.76 0.58
CA LYS A 34 -26.07 -18.89 0.96
C LYS A 34 -24.78 -19.49 0.42
N GLU A 35 -24.13 -18.77 -0.50
CA GLU A 35 -22.80 -19.11 -0.98
C GLU A 35 -21.75 -18.16 -0.38
N LYS A 36 -20.52 -18.65 -0.24
CA LYS A 36 -19.38 -17.86 0.27
C LYS A 36 -18.41 -17.51 -0.83
N ALA A 37 -17.93 -16.27 -0.81
CA ALA A 37 -16.83 -15.81 -1.66
C ALA A 37 -15.76 -15.10 -0.83
N VAL A 38 -14.51 -15.17 -1.30
CA VAL A 38 -13.40 -14.41 -0.73
C VAL A 38 -13.15 -13.18 -1.59
N VAL A 39 -13.31 -12.00 -1.02
CA VAL A 39 -13.12 -10.72 -1.70
C VAL A 39 -12.08 -9.91 -0.95
N LYS A 40 -10.92 -9.67 -1.58
CA LYS A 40 -9.86 -8.86 -0.98
C LYS A 40 -10.25 -7.39 -0.89
N ASN A 41 -9.67 -6.69 0.08
CA ASN A 41 -9.84 -5.24 0.31
C ASN A 41 -11.26 -4.85 0.75
N SER A 42 -12.03 -5.76 1.29
CA SER A 42 -13.30 -5.48 1.96
C SER A 42 -13.14 -5.46 3.48
N ILE A 43 -14.08 -4.83 4.16
CA ILE A 43 -14.09 -4.61 5.60
C ILE A 43 -15.31 -5.32 6.18
N PRO A 44 -15.23 -5.98 7.37
CA PRO A 44 -16.38 -6.59 8.02
C PRO A 44 -17.53 -5.60 8.21
N GLY A 45 -18.75 -6.02 7.95
CA GLY A 45 -19.94 -5.17 8.02
C GLY A 45 -20.30 -4.45 6.72
N GLN A 46 -19.40 -4.41 5.73
CA GLN A 46 -19.74 -3.84 4.42
C GLN A 46 -20.70 -4.72 3.62
N THR A 47 -21.52 -4.09 2.78
CA THR A 47 -22.15 -4.74 1.64
C THR A 47 -21.38 -4.38 0.39
N VAL A 48 -20.90 -5.38 -0.35
CA VAL A 48 -19.99 -5.17 -1.48
C VAL A 48 -20.48 -5.86 -2.75
N THR A 49 -20.28 -5.19 -3.88
CA THR A 49 -20.42 -5.81 -5.21
C THR A 49 -19.05 -6.25 -5.70
N PHE A 50 -18.97 -7.48 -6.19
CA PHE A 50 -17.73 -8.06 -6.68
C PHE A 50 -17.95 -8.95 -7.90
N MET A 51 -16.92 -9.13 -8.71
CA MET A 51 -16.92 -10.05 -9.84
C MET A 51 -16.11 -11.30 -9.47
N VAL A 52 -16.71 -12.48 -9.68
CA VAL A 52 -16.01 -13.77 -9.46
C VAL A 52 -14.97 -13.97 -10.56
N ASN A 53 -13.68 -13.91 -10.21
CA ASN A 53 -12.58 -14.13 -11.15
C ASN A 53 -12.01 -15.56 -11.07
N LYS A 54 -12.21 -16.28 -9.95
CA LYS A 54 -11.74 -17.65 -9.81
C LYS A 54 -12.74 -18.50 -9.02
N LYS A 55 -13.01 -19.71 -9.52
CA LYS A 55 -13.77 -20.74 -8.80
C LYS A 55 -12.97 -22.04 -8.87
N LYS A 56 -12.55 -22.56 -7.70
CA LYS A 56 -11.79 -23.82 -7.61
C LYS A 56 -12.15 -24.53 -6.31
N HIS A 57 -12.45 -25.85 -6.41
CA HIS A 57 -12.79 -26.72 -5.27
C HIS A 57 -13.88 -26.13 -4.35
N GLY A 58 -14.96 -25.60 -4.94
CA GLY A 58 -16.07 -25.00 -4.18
C GLY A 58 -15.79 -23.61 -3.59
N LYS A 59 -14.55 -23.12 -3.68
CA LYS A 59 -14.18 -21.77 -3.21
C LYS A 59 -14.29 -20.77 -4.35
N CYS A 60 -15.00 -19.65 -4.11
CA CYS A 60 -15.10 -18.52 -5.01
C CYS A 60 -14.19 -17.39 -4.54
N GLU A 61 -13.35 -16.84 -5.45
CA GLU A 61 -12.56 -15.65 -5.20
C GLU A 61 -13.06 -14.53 -6.13
N GLY A 62 -13.32 -13.37 -5.56
CA GLY A 62 -13.86 -12.22 -6.28
C GLY A 62 -12.95 -10.99 -6.19
N ARG A 63 -13.04 -10.14 -7.21
CA ARG A 63 -12.46 -8.81 -7.23
C ARG A 63 -13.54 -7.81 -6.81
N LEU A 64 -13.27 -7.04 -5.77
CA LEU A 64 -14.12 -5.94 -5.34
C LEU A 64 -14.32 -4.94 -6.48
N LEU A 65 -15.56 -4.61 -6.77
CA LEU A 65 -15.95 -3.58 -7.74
C LEU A 65 -16.41 -2.32 -7.01
N GLU A 66 -17.27 -2.47 -6.00
CA GLU A 66 -17.89 -1.36 -5.31
C GLU A 66 -18.24 -1.74 -3.86
N VAL A 67 -18.18 -0.75 -2.97
CA VAL A 67 -18.76 -0.81 -1.63
C VAL A 67 -20.12 -0.14 -1.69
N VAL A 68 -21.19 -0.96 -1.69
CA VAL A 68 -22.58 -0.50 -1.81
C VAL A 68 -23.04 0.14 -0.50
N ARG A 69 -22.63 -0.47 0.63
CA ARG A 69 -22.89 0.06 1.98
C ARG A 69 -21.63 -0.07 2.82
N GLN A 70 -21.23 1.01 3.45
CA GLN A 70 -20.14 1.03 4.42
C GLN A 70 -20.53 0.28 5.69
N SER A 71 -19.51 -0.22 6.42
CA SER A 71 -19.69 -0.75 7.76
C SER A 71 -19.98 0.36 8.76
N ASP A 72 -20.77 0.07 9.78
CA ASP A 72 -21.04 1.02 10.87
C ASP A 72 -19.78 1.37 11.69
N THR A 73 -18.70 0.56 11.55
CA THR A 73 -17.40 0.84 12.18
C THR A 73 -16.48 1.72 11.33
N GLU A 74 -16.89 2.10 10.12
CA GLU A 74 -16.12 2.98 9.27
C GLU A 74 -16.34 4.44 9.59
N THR A 75 -15.25 5.21 9.48
CA THR A 75 -15.24 6.67 9.61
C THR A 75 -14.94 7.32 8.27
N ASN A 76 -15.21 8.62 8.16
CA ASN A 76 -14.86 9.41 6.99
C ASN A 76 -13.40 9.91 7.03
N GLU A 77 -12.68 9.63 8.11
CA GLU A 77 -11.28 10.02 8.26
C GLU A 77 -10.38 9.15 7.39
N ARG A 78 -9.96 9.71 6.28
CA ARG A 78 -9.06 9.05 5.34
C ARG A 78 -8.15 10.05 4.64
N CYS A 79 -7.00 9.60 4.13
CA CYS A 79 -6.22 10.43 3.23
C CYS A 79 -6.91 10.53 1.86
N GLU A 80 -6.65 11.60 1.12
CA GLU A 80 -7.27 11.83 -0.19
C GLU A 80 -6.93 10.76 -1.24
N HIS A 81 -5.80 10.05 -1.05
CA HIS A 81 -5.37 8.97 -1.94
C HIS A 81 -6.00 7.61 -1.59
N PHE A 82 -6.78 7.53 -0.51
CA PHE A 82 -7.41 6.27 -0.10
C PHE A 82 -8.38 5.75 -1.16
N GLY A 83 -8.29 4.46 -1.44
CA GLY A 83 -9.09 3.84 -2.51
C GLY A 83 -8.35 3.76 -3.85
N LYS A 84 -7.56 4.77 -4.22
CA LYS A 84 -6.68 4.74 -5.41
C LYS A 84 -5.33 4.12 -5.10
N CYS A 85 -4.65 4.61 -4.07
CA CYS A 85 -3.37 4.10 -3.58
C CYS A 85 -3.54 2.71 -2.96
N GLY A 86 -2.62 1.80 -3.25
CA GLY A 86 -2.58 0.43 -2.70
C GLY A 86 -2.01 0.32 -1.28
N GLY A 87 -1.53 1.41 -0.69
CA GLY A 87 -0.77 1.38 0.56
C GLY A 87 -1.59 1.08 1.83
N CYS A 88 -2.87 1.47 1.88
CA CYS A 88 -3.72 1.31 3.07
C CYS A 88 -5.00 0.58 2.74
N VAL A 89 -5.48 -0.28 3.68
CA VAL A 89 -6.72 -1.03 3.52
C VAL A 89 -7.76 -0.59 4.54
N TYR A 90 -7.37 -0.40 5.79
CA TYR A 90 -8.27 -0.20 6.92
C TYR A 90 -8.29 1.24 7.44
N GLN A 91 -7.88 2.22 6.63
CA GLN A 91 -7.77 3.61 7.08
C GLN A 91 -9.12 4.25 7.46
N THR A 92 -10.22 3.74 6.93
CA THR A 92 -11.58 4.15 7.29
C THR A 92 -12.09 3.50 8.58
N VAL A 93 -11.38 2.50 9.12
CA VAL A 93 -11.75 1.82 10.38
C VAL A 93 -10.99 2.47 11.53
N SER A 94 -11.66 2.75 12.65
CA SER A 94 -10.99 3.29 13.83
C SER A 94 -9.86 2.38 14.30
N TYR A 95 -8.83 2.95 14.92
CA TYR A 95 -7.65 2.16 15.30
C TYR A 95 -7.98 1.04 16.29
N ASP A 96 -8.89 1.29 17.23
CA ASP A 96 -9.35 0.30 18.20
C ASP A 96 -10.04 -0.90 17.50
N GLU A 97 -10.88 -0.63 16.52
CA GLU A 97 -11.50 -1.69 15.72
C GLU A 97 -10.48 -2.45 14.87
N GLN A 98 -9.45 -1.76 14.34
CA GLN A 98 -8.34 -2.45 13.65
C GLN A 98 -7.60 -3.41 14.61
N LEU A 99 -7.39 -3.02 15.87
CA LEU A 99 -6.77 -3.88 16.89
C LEU A 99 -7.65 -5.10 17.17
N LYS A 100 -8.97 -4.93 17.37
CA LYS A 100 -9.92 -6.03 17.56
C LYS A 100 -9.94 -7.01 16.37
N MET A 101 -9.93 -6.47 15.15
CA MET A 101 -9.86 -7.30 13.93
C MET A 101 -8.57 -8.14 13.90
N LYS A 102 -7.42 -7.54 14.24
CA LYS A 102 -6.13 -8.23 14.30
C LYS A 102 -6.11 -9.31 15.38
N GLU A 103 -6.60 -8.98 16.58
CA GLU A 103 -6.74 -9.92 17.70
C GLU A 103 -7.58 -11.12 17.30
N THR A 104 -8.78 -10.89 16.78
CA THR A 104 -9.69 -11.95 16.31
C THR A 104 -9.01 -12.82 15.25
N THR A 105 -8.29 -12.20 14.33
CA THR A 105 -7.57 -12.95 13.27
C THR A 105 -6.47 -13.83 13.83
N VAL A 106 -5.68 -13.33 14.80
CA VAL A 106 -4.60 -14.10 15.44
C VAL A 106 -5.19 -15.27 16.24
N LYS A 107 -6.21 -15.02 17.08
CA LYS A 107 -6.90 -16.09 17.83
C LYS A 107 -7.45 -17.17 16.90
N LYS A 108 -8.11 -16.78 15.81
CA LYS A 108 -8.63 -17.72 14.81
C LYS A 108 -7.57 -18.64 14.19
N ILE A 109 -6.30 -18.19 14.15
CA ILE A 109 -5.16 -18.99 13.67
C ILE A 109 -4.62 -19.89 14.79
N LEU A 110 -4.53 -19.38 16.03
CA LEU A 110 -3.92 -20.06 17.16
C LEU A 110 -4.83 -21.12 17.79
N ASP A 111 -6.11 -20.80 18.06
CA ASP A 111 -7.05 -21.66 18.78
C ASP A 111 -7.20 -23.08 18.16
N PRO A 112 -7.20 -23.26 16.84
CA PRO A 112 -7.27 -24.61 16.27
C PRO A 112 -5.99 -25.45 16.47
N VAL A 113 -4.85 -24.80 16.72
CA VAL A 113 -3.53 -25.43 16.83
C VAL A 113 -3.14 -25.68 18.27
N ILE A 114 -3.38 -24.71 19.16
CA ILE A 114 -3.10 -24.82 20.58
C ILE A 114 -4.18 -25.72 21.22
N LYS A 115 -3.75 -26.81 21.82
CA LYS A 115 -4.65 -27.84 22.42
C LYS A 115 -4.78 -27.76 23.95
N THR A 116 -4.02 -26.86 24.56
CA THR A 116 -4.03 -26.57 25.98
C THR A 116 -4.62 -25.19 26.24
N ASP A 117 -5.11 -24.97 27.45
CA ASP A 117 -5.49 -23.63 27.88
C ASP A 117 -4.27 -22.70 27.83
N TYR A 118 -4.51 -21.46 27.44
CA TYR A 118 -3.49 -20.41 27.41
C TYR A 118 -4.09 -19.06 27.80
N ASP A 119 -3.29 -18.23 28.44
CA ASP A 119 -3.70 -16.86 28.78
C ASP A 119 -3.46 -15.94 27.58
N TRP A 120 -4.50 -15.23 27.23
CA TRP A 120 -4.43 -14.19 26.20
C TRP A 120 -4.25 -12.83 26.86
N GLU A 121 -3.05 -12.27 26.77
CA GLU A 121 -2.72 -10.98 27.39
C GLU A 121 -3.21 -9.75 26.58
N GLY A 122 -3.87 -9.98 25.44
CA GLY A 122 -4.39 -8.94 24.59
C GLY A 122 -3.43 -8.53 23.46
N ILE A 123 -3.68 -7.36 22.87
CA ILE A 123 -2.88 -6.79 21.80
C ILE A 123 -2.32 -5.42 22.22
N ILE A 124 -1.03 -5.21 22.07
CA ILE A 124 -0.38 -3.93 22.33
C ILE A 124 -0.54 -3.05 21.09
N GLY A 125 -1.26 -1.93 21.24
CA GLY A 125 -1.43 -0.94 20.20
C GLY A 125 -0.19 -0.06 20.02
N SER A 126 -0.05 0.53 18.82
CA SER A 126 0.92 1.60 18.59
C SER A 126 0.48 2.87 19.33
N PRO A 127 1.41 3.63 19.91
CA PRO A 127 1.08 4.91 20.56
C PRO A 127 0.54 5.96 19.58
N VAL A 128 0.79 5.79 18.27
CA VAL A 128 0.29 6.66 17.21
C VAL A 128 -0.33 5.83 16.08
N SER A 129 -1.46 6.27 15.55
CA SER A 129 -2.19 5.60 14.46
C SER A 129 -1.89 6.16 13.07
N SER A 130 -1.27 7.34 12.99
CA SER A 130 -0.80 8.00 11.77
C SER A 130 0.65 8.43 11.91
N GLU A 131 1.29 8.78 10.79
CA GLU A 131 2.68 9.29 10.74
C GLU A 131 3.72 8.39 11.43
N TYR A 132 3.41 7.10 11.55
CA TYR A 132 4.25 6.11 12.24
C TYR A 132 5.37 5.52 11.38
N ARG A 133 5.29 5.71 10.05
CA ARG A 133 6.20 5.05 9.12
C ARG A 133 7.49 5.83 8.94
N ASN A 134 8.60 5.19 9.23
CA ASN A 134 9.94 5.80 9.24
C ASN A 134 10.83 5.42 8.05
N LYS A 135 10.30 4.64 7.10
CA LYS A 135 10.93 4.33 5.81
C LYS A 135 9.87 4.32 4.72
N MET A 136 10.10 5.06 3.65
CA MET A 136 9.31 4.99 2.43
C MET A 136 10.19 4.83 1.20
N GLU A 137 9.72 3.99 0.29
CA GLU A 137 10.26 3.85 -1.05
C GLU A 137 9.12 4.18 -2.02
N TYR A 138 9.25 5.32 -2.66
CA TYR A 138 8.33 5.78 -3.68
C TYR A 138 8.85 5.38 -5.05
N SER A 139 7.96 4.98 -5.95
CA SER A 139 8.29 4.66 -7.33
C SER A 139 7.98 5.83 -8.24
N PHE A 140 8.86 6.08 -9.21
CA PHE A 140 8.52 6.89 -10.36
C PHE A 140 7.77 6.02 -11.40
N GLY A 141 6.81 6.62 -12.08
CA GLY A 141 5.98 5.95 -13.09
C GLY A 141 4.97 6.89 -13.70
N ASP A 142 3.84 6.33 -14.11
CA ASP A 142 2.65 7.06 -14.55
C ASP A 142 1.38 6.51 -13.86
N GLU A 143 0.35 7.33 -13.71
CA GLU A 143 -0.94 6.88 -13.17
C GLU A 143 -1.83 6.23 -14.24
N ILE A 144 -1.63 6.62 -15.48
CA ILE A 144 -2.26 6.08 -16.68
C ILE A 144 -1.17 5.89 -17.73
N LYS A 145 -1.27 4.83 -18.51
CA LYS A 145 -0.29 4.47 -19.53
C LYS A 145 0.08 5.65 -20.44
N ASP A 146 1.38 5.91 -20.55
CA ASP A 146 1.98 7.02 -21.31
C ASP A 146 1.50 8.42 -20.84
N GLY A 147 1.06 8.52 -19.58
CA GLY A 147 0.65 9.76 -18.93
C GLY A 147 1.82 10.58 -18.38
N PRO A 148 1.52 11.67 -17.68
CA PRO A 148 2.54 12.47 -17.02
C PRO A 148 3.27 11.66 -15.95
N ILE A 149 4.51 12.07 -15.64
CA ILE A 149 5.29 11.46 -14.58
C ILE A 149 4.53 11.54 -13.24
N ALA A 150 4.57 10.45 -12.50
CA ALA A 150 4.05 10.34 -11.14
C ALA A 150 5.17 9.88 -10.20
N LEU A 151 5.10 10.29 -8.92
CA LEU A 151 6.00 9.83 -7.86
C LEU A 151 5.18 9.44 -6.64
N GLY A 152 5.19 8.15 -6.30
CA GLY A 152 4.40 7.70 -5.17
C GLY A 152 4.32 6.19 -5.02
N LEU A 153 3.12 5.68 -4.81
CA LEU A 153 2.88 4.27 -4.53
C LEU A 153 2.05 3.63 -5.63
N HIS A 154 2.17 2.30 -5.76
CA HIS A 154 1.38 1.55 -6.73
C HIS A 154 -0.12 1.77 -6.51
N LYS A 155 -0.83 1.98 -7.61
CA LYS A 155 -2.29 2.06 -7.64
C LYS A 155 -2.90 0.73 -7.19
N ARG A 156 -3.98 0.80 -6.46
CA ARG A 156 -4.69 -0.40 -5.99
C ARG A 156 -5.09 -1.29 -7.17
N ASN A 157 -4.77 -2.58 -7.07
CA ASN A 157 -5.00 -3.59 -8.11
C ASN A 157 -4.22 -3.38 -9.42
N SER A 158 -3.24 -2.49 -9.46
CA SER A 158 -2.30 -2.34 -10.57
C SER A 158 -0.87 -2.69 -10.14
N MET A 159 -0.10 -3.29 -11.05
CA MET A 159 1.32 -3.60 -10.87
C MET A 159 2.24 -2.51 -11.44
N TYR A 160 1.71 -1.66 -12.29
CA TYR A 160 2.51 -0.70 -13.05
C TYR A 160 2.16 0.74 -12.72
N ASP A 161 0.86 1.05 -12.56
CA ASP A 161 0.40 2.42 -12.36
C ASP A 161 0.84 2.96 -10.99
N ILE A 162 1.33 4.19 -10.97
CA ILE A 162 1.80 4.90 -9.78
C ILE A 162 0.87 6.07 -9.48
N VAL A 163 0.40 6.15 -8.25
CA VAL A 163 -0.37 7.29 -7.74
C VAL A 163 0.58 8.22 -6.99
N THR A 164 0.63 9.49 -7.38
CA THR A 164 1.37 10.52 -6.63
C THR A 164 0.71 10.73 -5.26
N VAL A 165 1.49 10.61 -4.17
CA VAL A 165 0.95 10.54 -2.80
C VAL A 165 1.50 11.67 -1.90
N THR A 166 1.32 12.92 -2.33
CA THR A 166 1.79 14.11 -1.62
C THR A 166 1.19 14.28 -0.22
N GLU A 167 -0.04 13.78 0.01
CA GLU A 167 -0.78 13.92 1.27
C GLU A 167 -0.91 12.59 2.04
N CYS A 168 0.11 11.73 1.95
CA CYS A 168 0.11 10.45 2.62
C CYS A 168 0.11 10.58 4.14
N LYS A 169 -0.91 10.06 4.83
CA LYS A 169 -1.07 10.17 6.29
C LYS A 169 -0.27 9.15 7.11
N ILE A 170 0.36 8.15 6.50
CA ILE A 170 1.16 7.17 7.25
C ILE A 170 2.59 7.66 7.50
N VAL A 171 3.03 8.71 6.81
CA VAL A 171 4.32 9.37 6.97
C VAL A 171 4.13 10.79 7.47
N ASP A 172 5.11 11.32 8.18
CA ASP A 172 5.09 12.70 8.68
C ASP A 172 5.27 13.74 7.55
N ASN A 173 5.19 15.00 7.93
CA ASN A 173 5.23 16.13 7.00
C ASN A 173 6.56 16.26 6.24
N ASP A 174 7.69 15.81 6.84
CA ASP A 174 8.98 15.87 6.17
C ASP A 174 9.01 15.00 4.92
N TYR A 175 8.42 13.79 4.99
CA TYR A 175 8.31 12.92 3.81
C TYR A 175 7.46 13.55 2.71
N ARG A 176 6.36 14.20 3.07
CA ARG A 176 5.46 14.87 2.11
C ARG A 176 6.18 16.02 1.40
N LYS A 177 6.93 16.85 2.16
CA LYS A 177 7.73 17.94 1.62
C LYS A 177 8.87 17.46 0.72
N ILE A 178 9.58 16.40 1.14
CA ILE A 178 10.67 15.80 0.35
C ILE A 178 10.11 15.21 -0.95
N LEU A 179 9.02 14.42 -0.88
CA LEU A 179 8.38 13.86 -2.06
C LEU A 179 7.97 14.94 -3.03
N LYS A 180 7.31 16.01 -2.53
CA LYS A 180 6.87 17.13 -3.37
C LYS A 180 8.04 17.86 -4.03
N CYS A 181 9.11 18.13 -3.30
CA CYS A 181 10.32 18.77 -3.83
C CYS A 181 10.94 17.96 -4.97
N VAL A 182 11.09 16.64 -4.77
CA VAL A 182 11.65 15.75 -5.80
C VAL A 182 10.72 15.62 -7.00
N TYR A 183 9.42 15.57 -6.77
CA TYR A 183 8.42 15.50 -7.83
C TYR A 183 8.42 16.77 -8.69
N ASP A 184 8.39 17.95 -8.05
CA ASP A 184 8.42 19.25 -8.73
C ASP A 184 9.72 19.40 -9.54
N TYR A 185 10.87 18.98 -8.98
CA TYR A 185 12.16 18.97 -9.67
C TYR A 185 12.12 18.08 -10.94
N ALA A 186 11.57 16.87 -10.82
CA ALA A 186 11.46 15.95 -11.94
C ALA A 186 10.58 16.53 -13.07
N LEU A 187 9.48 17.20 -12.73
CA LEU A 187 8.60 17.88 -13.69
C LEU A 187 9.31 19.07 -14.38
N GLU A 188 9.97 19.93 -13.61
CA GLU A 188 10.68 21.11 -14.11
C GLU A 188 11.79 20.71 -15.09
N LYS A 189 12.59 19.71 -14.72
CA LYS A 189 13.69 19.21 -15.56
C LYS A 189 13.22 18.27 -16.67
N LYS A 190 11.92 17.97 -16.75
CA LYS A 190 11.32 17.04 -17.72
C LYS A 190 12.01 15.69 -17.73
N LEU A 191 12.35 15.18 -16.53
CA LEU A 191 13.02 13.90 -16.38
C LEU A 191 12.07 12.76 -16.73
N THR A 192 12.63 11.70 -17.34
CA THR A 192 11.86 10.51 -17.67
C THR A 192 11.91 9.50 -16.52
N TYR A 193 10.85 8.73 -16.33
CA TYR A 193 10.85 7.60 -15.41
C TYR A 193 11.23 6.31 -16.15
N TYR A 194 11.80 5.35 -15.43
CA TYR A 194 12.17 4.04 -15.96
C TYR A 194 10.94 3.16 -16.21
N HIS A 195 10.68 2.88 -17.49
CA HIS A 195 9.58 2.02 -17.91
C HIS A 195 10.01 0.55 -17.91
N LYS A 196 9.49 -0.24 -16.95
CA LYS A 196 9.90 -1.65 -16.70
C LYS A 196 9.82 -2.56 -17.92
N MET A 197 8.84 -2.34 -18.82
CA MET A 197 8.63 -3.19 -20.01
C MET A 197 9.49 -2.77 -21.21
N LYS A 198 9.79 -1.48 -21.33
CA LYS A 198 10.64 -0.95 -22.42
C LYS A 198 12.11 -0.94 -22.05
N HIS A 199 12.43 -1.05 -20.76
CA HIS A 199 13.78 -0.93 -20.20
C HIS A 199 14.45 0.42 -20.52
N GLU A 200 13.66 1.48 -20.60
CA GLU A 200 14.06 2.83 -20.96
C GLU A 200 13.63 3.82 -19.88
N GLY A 201 14.36 4.94 -19.77
CA GLY A 201 14.08 6.02 -18.84
C GLY A 201 15.08 6.12 -17.71
N TYR A 202 14.97 7.18 -16.89
CA TYR A 202 16.01 7.58 -15.95
C TYR A 202 15.64 7.33 -14.49
N LEU A 203 14.58 7.97 -13.98
CA LEU A 203 14.20 7.92 -12.57
C LEU A 203 13.52 6.60 -12.21
N ARG A 204 13.91 5.98 -11.09
CA ARG A 204 13.34 4.71 -10.64
C ARG A 204 12.61 4.83 -9.32
N HIS A 205 13.31 5.24 -8.27
CA HIS A 205 12.77 5.30 -6.91
C HIS A 205 13.30 6.51 -6.15
N LEU A 206 12.49 6.97 -5.19
CA LEU A 206 12.89 7.86 -4.11
C LEU A 206 12.75 7.09 -2.80
N LEU A 207 13.86 6.86 -2.11
CA LEU A 207 13.89 6.27 -0.79
C LEU A 207 14.11 7.36 0.24
N VAL A 208 13.27 7.41 1.28
CA VAL A 208 13.40 8.31 2.41
C VAL A 208 13.37 7.49 3.69
N ARG A 209 14.32 7.73 4.58
CA ARG A 209 14.36 7.17 5.94
C ARG A 209 14.52 8.28 6.95
N LYS A 210 13.80 8.19 8.06
CA LYS A 210 13.92 9.12 9.20
C LYS A 210 14.13 8.34 10.49
N ALA A 211 15.15 8.71 11.23
CA ALA A 211 15.38 8.15 12.55
C ALA A 211 14.45 8.84 13.56
N VAL A 212 13.51 8.09 14.10
CA VAL A 212 12.45 8.63 14.99
C VAL A 212 13.01 9.33 16.22
N LYS A 213 14.14 8.83 16.78
CA LYS A 213 14.72 9.39 17.99
C LYS A 213 15.60 10.61 17.79
N THR A 214 16.27 10.69 16.64
CA THR A 214 17.25 11.78 16.37
C THR A 214 16.74 12.80 15.35
N GLY A 215 15.67 12.50 14.63
CA GLY A 215 15.14 13.34 13.55
C GLY A 215 16.00 13.34 12.29
N GLN A 216 17.09 12.56 12.24
CA GLN A 216 17.98 12.49 11.08
C GLN A 216 17.30 11.84 9.89
N ILE A 217 17.46 12.43 8.71
CA ILE A 217 16.81 12.00 7.46
C ILE A 217 17.88 11.62 6.45
N LEU A 218 17.71 10.44 5.83
CA LEU A 218 18.46 10.00 4.67
C LEU A 218 17.53 9.99 3.47
N VAL A 219 17.97 10.63 2.38
CA VAL A 219 17.27 10.63 1.08
C VAL A 219 18.16 9.94 0.06
N ASP A 220 17.59 8.99 -0.70
CA ASP A 220 18.28 8.30 -1.78
C ASP A 220 17.44 8.37 -3.06
N ILE A 221 18.03 8.87 -4.13
CA ILE A 221 17.46 8.86 -5.48
C ILE A 221 18.09 7.71 -6.25
N VAL A 222 17.23 6.81 -6.71
CA VAL A 222 17.64 5.66 -7.53
C VAL A 222 17.35 5.95 -8.99
N THR A 223 18.37 5.88 -9.84
CA THR A 223 18.26 6.13 -11.28
C THR A 223 18.87 4.99 -12.09
N THR A 224 18.68 5.03 -13.40
CA THR A 224 19.48 4.26 -14.35
C THR A 224 20.76 5.03 -14.70
N THR A 225 21.64 4.41 -15.47
CA THR A 225 22.89 5.02 -15.97
C THR A 225 22.74 5.70 -17.34
N VAL A 226 21.49 5.86 -17.83
CA VAL A 226 21.22 6.40 -19.19
C VAL A 226 21.58 7.87 -19.32
N ASN A 227 21.43 8.62 -18.24
CA ASN A 227 21.78 10.05 -18.17
C ASN A 227 22.64 10.28 -16.93
N ASP A 228 23.67 11.11 -17.08
CA ASP A 228 24.46 11.61 -15.96
C ASP A 228 24.03 13.05 -15.65
N ILE A 229 22.93 13.16 -14.90
CA ILE A 229 22.37 14.47 -14.51
C ILE A 229 22.94 14.79 -13.13
N PRO A 230 23.64 15.93 -12.98
CA PRO A 230 24.11 16.38 -11.68
C PRO A 230 22.97 16.54 -10.68
N MET A 231 23.10 15.92 -9.51
CA MET A 231 22.07 15.95 -8.46
C MET A 231 22.30 17.05 -7.43
N ASP A 232 23.35 17.88 -7.61
CA ASP A 232 23.70 18.98 -6.68
C ASP A 232 22.55 19.96 -6.50
N GLU A 233 21.89 20.36 -7.58
CA GLU A 233 20.73 21.26 -7.51
C GLU A 233 19.58 20.67 -6.72
N LEU A 234 19.30 19.37 -6.89
CA LEU A 234 18.27 18.69 -6.10
C LEU A 234 18.67 18.59 -4.63
N ALA A 235 19.93 18.30 -4.37
CA ALA A 235 20.47 18.24 -2.99
C ALA A 235 20.33 19.61 -2.30
N ASP A 236 20.63 20.70 -2.99
CA ASP A 236 20.49 22.05 -2.45
C ASP A 236 19.03 22.44 -2.21
N ARG A 237 18.12 22.09 -3.12
CA ARG A 237 16.68 22.27 -2.92
C ARG A 237 16.16 21.49 -1.70
N LEU A 238 16.60 20.26 -1.52
CA LEU A 238 16.24 19.43 -0.38
C LEU A 238 16.75 20.00 0.94
N LYS A 239 18.01 20.48 0.98
CA LYS A 239 18.59 21.15 2.15
C LYS A 239 17.88 22.45 2.53
N ALA A 240 17.32 23.15 1.53
CA ALA A 240 16.58 24.39 1.75
C ALA A 240 15.15 24.19 2.29
N LEU A 241 14.66 22.95 2.37
CA LEU A 241 13.34 22.67 2.92
C LEU A 241 13.28 22.94 4.42
N SER A 242 12.19 23.59 4.85
CA SER A 242 11.87 23.71 6.27
C SER A 242 11.26 22.40 6.76
N LEU A 243 12.07 21.54 7.33
CA LEU A 243 11.71 20.22 7.88
C LEU A 243 11.72 20.25 9.41
N ASP A 244 11.01 19.31 10.03
CA ASP A 244 11.09 19.08 11.48
C ASP A 244 12.36 18.29 11.84
N GLY A 245 12.83 17.42 10.92
CA GLY A 245 14.11 16.72 11.00
C GLY A 245 15.20 17.39 10.18
N GLU A 246 16.38 16.76 10.15
CA GLU A 246 17.56 17.23 9.43
C GLU A 246 18.00 16.21 8.37
N ILE A 247 18.18 16.63 7.13
CA ILE A 247 18.78 15.79 6.08
C ILE A 247 20.29 15.68 6.34
N VAL A 248 20.73 14.53 6.83
CA VAL A 248 22.13 14.24 7.12
C VAL A 248 22.84 13.49 5.99
N GLY A 249 22.09 12.98 5.02
CA GLY A 249 22.66 12.29 3.86
C GLY A 249 21.73 12.38 2.65
N PHE A 250 22.36 12.62 1.50
CA PHE A 250 21.74 12.52 0.19
C PHE A 250 22.56 11.56 -0.66
N LEU A 251 21.94 10.49 -1.13
CA LEU A 251 22.56 9.46 -1.94
C LEU A 251 21.99 9.49 -3.36
N HIS A 252 22.84 9.16 -4.32
CA HIS A 252 22.44 8.89 -5.68
C HIS A 252 22.88 7.48 -6.05
N THR A 253 21.91 6.58 -6.13
CA THR A 253 22.16 5.16 -6.41
C THR A 253 21.87 4.84 -7.88
N TYR A 254 22.84 4.25 -8.55
CA TYR A 254 22.67 3.75 -9.93
C TYR A 254 22.18 2.30 -9.90
N ASN A 255 21.05 2.06 -10.55
CA ASN A 255 20.50 0.72 -10.74
C ASN A 255 20.16 0.53 -12.23
N ALA A 256 21.12 -0.03 -12.98
CA ALA A 256 20.99 -0.31 -14.41
C ALA A 256 20.24 -1.63 -14.71
N VAL A 257 20.04 -2.49 -13.70
CA VAL A 257 19.44 -3.81 -13.89
C VAL A 257 17.92 -3.72 -13.92
N SER A 258 17.31 -4.28 -14.96
CA SER A 258 15.86 -4.31 -15.12
C SER A 258 15.16 -5.17 -14.08
N TYR A 259 15.88 -6.01 -13.38
CA TYR A 259 15.41 -6.96 -12.41
C TYR A 259 16.26 -6.94 -11.15
N THR A 260 15.70 -6.42 -10.09
CA THR A 260 16.27 -6.58 -8.76
C THR A 260 15.90 -7.95 -8.23
N HIS A 261 16.71 -8.96 -8.54
CA HIS A 261 16.90 -10.05 -7.62
C HIS A 261 17.73 -9.50 -6.44
N LEU A 262 17.09 -8.82 -5.51
CA LEU A 262 17.54 -8.80 -4.13
C LEU A 262 17.36 -10.25 -3.63
N ARG A 263 18.28 -11.12 -4.00
CA ARG A 263 18.43 -12.41 -3.37
C ARG A 263 19.06 -12.15 -2.01
N ALA A 264 18.70 -12.96 -1.04
CA ALA A 264 19.19 -12.93 0.34
C ALA A 264 20.72 -12.88 0.53
N HIS A 265 21.50 -12.91 -0.53
CA HIS A 265 22.96 -12.79 -0.50
C HIS A 265 23.50 -11.36 -0.35
N GLU A 266 22.66 -10.34 -0.54
CA GLU A 266 23.12 -8.95 -0.39
C GLU A 266 22.86 -8.38 1.02
N THR A 267 22.11 -9.09 1.85
CA THR A 267 21.87 -8.69 3.25
C THR A 267 23.04 -9.02 4.19
N ASP A 268 23.94 -9.91 3.79
CA ASP A 268 25.11 -10.32 4.61
C ASP A 268 26.29 -9.34 4.55
N GLN A 269 26.24 -8.31 3.71
CA GLN A 269 27.33 -7.33 3.56
C GLN A 269 27.16 -6.06 4.43
N TYR A 270 26.09 -5.95 5.23
CA TYR A 270 25.79 -4.75 6.04
C TYR A 270 25.50 -5.06 7.51
N LEU A 271 26.10 -6.14 8.05
CA LEU A 271 26.18 -6.40 9.49
C LEU A 271 27.59 -6.10 10.02
#